data_2d5414a619e32e44e371270863c69a37
#
_entry.id   2d5414a619e32e44e371270863c69a37
#
_cell.length_a   1.000
_cell.length_b   1.000
_cell.length_c   1.000
_cell.angle_alpha   90.00
_cell.angle_beta   90.00
_cell.angle_gamma   90.00
#
_symmetry.space_group_name_H-M   'P 1'
#
loop_
_entity.id
_entity.type
_entity.pdbx_description
1 polymer ?
#
loop_
_entity_poly.entity_id
_entity_poly.type
_entity_poly.pdbx_seq_one_letter_code
_entity_poly.pdbx_strand_id
1 'polypeptide(L)'
;MKHQLLLALVLASGFALQANAACDYPVAPGKFPDGTQATLDEMKAAKASVVKYNADMEAYLTCIKSEYDAKVASQTDATAEQKAEMERVQTQKHNAAVDEVTDVTNRFNEQLRAYKAKTAAEKKPS
;
A
#
# COMPACT_ATOMS: atom_id res chain seq x y z
N MET A 1 -26.44 -23.96 -60.82
CA MET A 1 -26.99 -23.68 -59.49
C MET A 1 -25.78 -23.46 -58.60
N LYS A 2 -25.46 -22.20 -58.33
CA LYS A 2 -24.25 -21.79 -57.59
C LYS A 2 -24.70 -21.20 -56.26
N HIS A 3 -24.51 -21.92 -55.17
CA HIS A 3 -24.73 -21.43 -53.82
C HIS A 3 -23.52 -20.60 -53.39
N GLN A 4 -23.69 -19.28 -53.32
CA GLN A 4 -22.70 -18.40 -52.72
C GLN A 4 -22.95 -18.36 -51.19
N LEU A 5 -22.06 -18.97 -50.42
CA LEU A 5 -21.99 -18.78 -48.98
C LEU A 5 -21.35 -17.41 -48.71
N LEU A 6 -22.15 -16.48 -48.22
CA LEU A 6 -21.65 -15.24 -47.64
C LEU A 6 -21.21 -15.49 -46.22
N LEU A 7 -19.91 -15.53 -46.02
CA LEU A 7 -19.28 -15.61 -44.70
C LEU A 7 -19.32 -14.21 -44.04
N ALA A 8 -20.26 -13.97 -43.16
CA ALA A 8 -20.33 -12.76 -42.37
C ALA A 8 -19.26 -12.82 -41.25
N LEU A 9 -18.18 -12.06 -41.41
CA LEU A 9 -17.13 -11.87 -40.42
C LEU A 9 -17.63 -10.88 -39.35
N VAL A 10 -18.11 -11.40 -38.22
CA VAL A 10 -18.46 -10.58 -37.04
C VAL A 10 -17.17 -10.18 -36.34
N LEU A 11 -16.73 -8.96 -36.57
CA LEU A 11 -15.67 -8.31 -35.77
C LEU A 11 -16.25 -7.99 -34.39
N ALA A 12 -16.03 -8.88 -33.44
CA ALA A 12 -16.25 -8.61 -32.03
C ALA A 12 -15.20 -7.61 -31.57
N SER A 13 -15.54 -6.32 -31.62
CA SER A 13 -14.76 -5.26 -30.95
C SER A 13 -14.86 -5.46 -29.45
N GLY A 14 -13.87 -6.15 -28.88
CA GLY A 14 -13.69 -6.25 -27.45
C GLY A 14 -13.43 -4.87 -26.87
N PHE A 15 -14.45 -4.23 -26.28
CA PHE A 15 -14.25 -3.15 -25.34
C PHE A 15 -13.51 -3.74 -24.14
N ALA A 16 -12.19 -3.56 -24.10
CA ALA A 16 -11.43 -3.73 -22.86
C ALA A 16 -11.94 -2.66 -21.88
N LEU A 17 -12.87 -3.06 -21.01
CA LEU A 17 -13.17 -2.33 -19.80
C LEU A 17 -11.85 -2.29 -19.03
N GLN A 18 -11.14 -1.17 -19.11
CA GLN A 18 -10.08 -0.86 -18.15
C GLN A 18 -10.78 -0.69 -16.79
N ALA A 19 -10.86 -1.78 -16.06
CA ALA A 19 -11.14 -1.71 -14.64
C ALA A 19 -10.00 -0.87 -14.06
N ASN A 20 -10.28 0.39 -13.73
CA ASN A 20 -9.45 1.13 -12.81
C ASN A 20 -9.54 0.35 -11.48
N ALA A 21 -8.58 -0.55 -11.27
CA ALA A 21 -8.43 -1.18 -9.98
C ALA A 21 -8.15 -0.05 -8.98
N ALA A 22 -9.08 0.17 -8.05
CA ALA A 22 -8.87 1.10 -6.96
C ALA A 22 -7.59 0.70 -6.23
N CYS A 23 -6.80 1.69 -5.79
CA CYS A 23 -5.57 1.42 -5.06
C CYS A 23 -5.92 0.74 -3.72
N ASP A 24 -5.52 -0.51 -3.57
CA ASP A 24 -5.76 -1.27 -2.34
C ASP A 24 -4.90 -0.74 -1.21
N TYR A 25 -5.55 -0.37 -0.09
CA TYR A 25 -4.85 0.06 1.11
C TYR A 25 -4.23 -1.16 1.82
N PRO A 26 -2.92 -1.16 2.09
CA PRO A 26 -2.27 -2.31 2.72
C PRO A 26 -2.77 -2.58 4.13
N VAL A 27 -2.85 -3.85 4.49
CA VAL A 27 -3.22 -4.25 5.86
C VAL A 27 -1.97 -4.18 6.75
N ALA A 28 -2.06 -3.37 7.80
CA ALA A 28 -0.97 -3.23 8.76
C ALA A 28 -0.68 -4.55 9.50
N PRO A 29 0.58 -4.84 9.83
CA PRO A 29 0.91 -5.94 10.73
C PRO A 29 0.15 -5.81 12.05
N GLY A 30 -0.34 -6.92 12.54
CA GLY A 30 -1.05 -6.97 13.82
C GLY A 30 -0.13 -6.69 15.00
N LYS A 31 -0.38 -7.37 16.13
CA LYS A 31 0.45 -7.24 17.33
C LYS A 31 1.84 -7.84 17.09
N PHE A 32 2.88 -7.07 17.39
CA PHE A 32 4.25 -7.57 17.41
C PHE A 32 4.52 -8.43 18.65
N PRO A 33 5.50 -9.36 18.58
CA PRO A 33 5.91 -10.13 19.75
C PRO A 33 6.47 -9.21 20.84
N ASP A 34 6.21 -9.56 22.10
CA ASP A 34 6.77 -8.83 23.24
C ASP A 34 8.30 -9.02 23.27
N GLY A 35 9.05 -7.94 23.10
CA GLY A 35 10.50 -7.97 23.05
C GLY A 35 11.16 -8.53 24.30
N THR A 36 10.50 -8.45 25.48
CA THR A 36 11.02 -9.02 26.72
C THR A 36 10.93 -10.56 26.76
N GLN A 37 10.07 -11.16 25.94
CA GLN A 37 9.83 -12.60 25.86
C GLN A 37 10.29 -13.21 24.54
N ALA A 38 10.32 -12.41 23.47
CA ALA A 38 10.52 -12.86 22.11
C ALA A 38 11.87 -13.56 21.89
N THR A 39 11.85 -14.52 21.00
CA THR A 39 13.05 -15.15 20.42
C THR A 39 13.62 -14.30 19.29
N LEU A 40 14.87 -14.60 18.90
CA LEU A 40 15.49 -13.94 17.73
C LEU A 40 14.70 -14.16 16.45
N ASP A 41 14.15 -15.36 16.25
CA ASP A 41 13.42 -15.69 15.02
C ASP A 41 12.07 -14.99 14.96
N GLU A 42 11.37 -14.83 16.08
CA GLU A 42 10.16 -14.01 16.17
C GLU A 42 10.45 -12.55 15.86
N MET A 43 11.55 -11.98 16.35
CA MET A 43 11.93 -10.61 16.04
C MET A 43 12.35 -10.43 14.59
N LYS A 44 13.00 -11.42 13.96
CA LYS A 44 13.30 -11.41 12.52
C LYS A 44 12.02 -11.47 11.68
N ALA A 45 11.06 -12.32 12.03
CA ALA A 45 9.78 -12.41 11.36
C ALA A 45 8.99 -11.10 11.48
N ALA A 46 8.96 -10.49 12.66
CA ALA A 46 8.35 -9.19 12.88
C ALA A 46 9.00 -8.09 12.02
N LYS A 47 10.34 -8.06 11.95
CA LYS A 47 11.05 -7.14 11.06
C LYS A 47 10.67 -7.34 9.58
N ALA A 48 10.60 -8.59 9.13
CA ALA A 48 10.22 -8.91 7.76
C ALA A 48 8.80 -8.42 7.43
N SER A 49 7.86 -8.54 8.36
CA SER A 49 6.48 -8.04 8.19
C SER A 49 6.42 -6.51 8.08
N VAL A 50 7.24 -5.79 8.85
CA VAL A 50 7.34 -4.31 8.75
C VAL A 50 7.93 -3.90 7.40
N VAL A 51 9.02 -4.56 6.97
CA VAL A 51 9.64 -4.28 5.66
C VAL A 51 8.66 -4.49 4.52
N LYS A 52 7.92 -5.61 4.56
CA LYS A 52 6.88 -5.88 3.56
C LYS A 52 5.79 -4.82 3.58
N TYR A 53 5.28 -4.48 4.75
CA TYR A 53 4.24 -3.46 4.89
C TYR A 53 4.68 -2.10 4.35
N ASN A 54 5.91 -1.69 4.62
CA ASN A 54 6.46 -0.43 4.11
C ASN A 54 6.53 -0.45 2.57
N ALA A 55 6.96 -1.56 1.97
CA ALA A 55 6.99 -1.70 0.52
C ALA A 55 5.58 -1.69 -0.11
N ASP A 56 4.61 -2.37 0.50
CA ASP A 56 3.21 -2.35 0.07
C ASP A 56 2.63 -0.92 0.16
N MET A 57 2.97 -0.17 1.21
CA MET A 57 2.51 1.20 1.39
C MET A 57 3.16 2.18 0.39
N GLU A 58 4.43 2.00 0.03
CA GLU A 58 5.05 2.76 -1.06
C GLU A 58 4.35 2.52 -2.40
N ALA A 59 3.97 1.26 -2.68
CA ALA A 59 3.19 0.92 -3.86
C ALA A 59 1.80 1.59 -3.84
N TYR A 60 1.12 1.58 -2.68
CA TYR A 60 -0.15 2.30 -2.50
C TYR A 60 0.00 3.80 -2.73
N LEU A 61 1.01 4.44 -2.15
CA LEU A 61 1.27 5.89 -2.33
C LEU A 61 1.53 6.24 -3.80
N THR A 62 2.27 5.40 -4.51
CA THR A 62 2.50 5.55 -5.95
C THR A 62 1.20 5.41 -6.74
N CYS A 63 0.37 4.44 -6.38
CA CYS A 63 -0.91 4.19 -7.01
C CYS A 63 -1.86 5.38 -6.85
N ILE A 64 -2.07 5.88 -5.62
CA ILE A 64 -2.99 7.02 -5.37
C ILE A 64 -2.51 8.31 -6.03
N LYS A 65 -1.18 8.49 -6.17
CA LYS A 65 -0.65 9.61 -6.94
C LYS A 65 -1.01 9.49 -8.42
N SER A 66 -0.84 8.30 -8.99
CA SER A 66 -1.21 8.02 -10.39
C SER A 66 -2.71 8.24 -10.64
N GLU A 67 -3.58 7.79 -9.73
CA GLU A 67 -5.03 8.04 -9.79
C GLU A 67 -5.34 9.54 -9.77
N TYR A 68 -4.69 10.28 -8.87
CA TYR A 68 -4.85 11.73 -8.77
C TYR A 68 -4.43 12.43 -10.06
N ASP A 69 -3.22 12.12 -10.58
CA ASP A 69 -2.70 12.73 -11.81
C ASP A 69 -3.63 12.46 -13.00
N ALA A 70 -4.13 11.22 -13.13
CA ALA A 70 -5.10 10.86 -14.19
C ALA A 70 -6.43 11.60 -14.03
N LYS A 71 -6.92 11.76 -12.81
CA LYS A 71 -8.15 12.50 -12.51
C LYS A 71 -8.02 13.98 -12.87
N VAL A 72 -6.89 14.60 -12.48
CA VAL A 72 -6.61 16.01 -12.83
C VAL A 72 -6.52 16.18 -14.34
N ALA A 73 -5.84 15.28 -15.04
CA ALA A 73 -5.70 15.33 -16.50
C ALA A 73 -7.05 15.16 -17.24
N SER A 74 -7.98 14.38 -16.69
CA SER A 74 -9.30 14.14 -17.30
C SER A 74 -10.32 15.24 -17.02
N GLN A 75 -10.10 16.07 -16.00
CA GLN A 75 -11.03 17.13 -15.58
C GLN A 75 -10.50 18.53 -15.91
N THR A 76 -10.30 18.77 -17.21
CA THR A 76 -9.76 20.05 -17.71
C THR A 76 -10.63 21.25 -17.38
N ASP A 77 -11.96 21.05 -17.32
CA ASP A 77 -12.95 22.09 -17.03
C ASP A 77 -13.33 22.21 -15.55
N ALA A 78 -12.57 21.53 -14.65
CA ALA A 78 -12.82 21.59 -13.23
C ALA A 78 -12.64 23.02 -12.69
N THR A 79 -13.56 23.45 -11.82
CA THR A 79 -13.45 24.74 -11.13
C THR A 79 -12.28 24.76 -10.15
N ALA A 80 -11.92 25.95 -9.65
CA ALA A 80 -10.88 26.09 -8.63
C ALA A 80 -11.22 25.31 -7.36
N GLU A 81 -12.49 25.31 -6.94
CA GLU A 81 -12.98 24.60 -5.77
C GLU A 81 -12.89 23.08 -5.96
N GLN A 82 -13.24 22.57 -7.15
CA GLN A 82 -13.13 21.14 -7.46
C GLN A 82 -11.66 20.68 -7.46
N LYS A 83 -10.76 21.49 -8.00
CA LYS A 83 -9.32 21.21 -7.98
C LYS A 83 -8.78 21.19 -6.55
N ALA A 84 -9.14 22.17 -5.73
CA ALA A 84 -8.76 22.24 -4.32
C ALA A 84 -9.28 21.03 -3.53
N GLU A 85 -10.51 20.57 -3.80
CA GLU A 85 -11.07 19.37 -3.16
C GLU A 85 -10.32 18.08 -3.58
N MET A 86 -9.97 17.93 -4.84
CA MET A 86 -9.15 16.80 -5.30
C MET A 86 -7.79 16.75 -4.62
N GLU A 87 -7.13 17.90 -4.50
CA GLU A 87 -5.84 18.02 -3.82
C GLU A 87 -5.98 17.72 -2.31
N ARG A 88 -7.03 18.23 -1.67
CA ARG A 88 -7.31 17.96 -0.26
C ARG A 88 -7.49 16.47 0.01
N VAL A 89 -8.26 15.77 -0.82
CA VAL A 89 -8.49 14.33 -0.69
C VAL A 89 -7.19 13.56 -0.90
N GLN A 90 -6.39 13.93 -1.90
CA GLN A 90 -5.09 13.31 -2.16
C GLN A 90 -4.14 13.48 -0.96
N THR A 91 -4.06 14.70 -0.43
CA THR A 91 -3.23 15.01 0.74
C THR A 91 -3.66 14.21 1.98
N GLN A 92 -4.97 14.09 2.22
CA GLN A 92 -5.48 13.29 3.33
C GLN A 92 -5.13 11.81 3.22
N LYS A 93 -5.28 11.22 2.04
CA LYS A 93 -4.90 9.82 1.79
C LYS A 93 -3.40 9.60 2.01
N HIS A 94 -2.58 10.51 1.48
CA HIS A 94 -1.13 10.46 1.64
C HIS A 94 -0.72 10.55 3.11
N ASN A 95 -1.22 11.53 3.82
CA ASN A 95 -0.85 11.75 5.23
C ASN A 95 -1.29 10.57 6.11
N ALA A 96 -2.51 10.05 5.92
CA ALA A 96 -2.98 8.88 6.65
C ALA A 96 -2.05 7.66 6.44
N ALA A 97 -1.60 7.42 5.22
CA ALA A 97 -0.66 6.34 4.91
C ALA A 97 0.70 6.54 5.59
N VAL A 98 1.25 7.75 5.56
CA VAL A 98 2.53 8.09 6.20
C VAL A 98 2.45 7.96 7.72
N ASP A 99 1.36 8.44 8.32
CA ASP A 99 1.13 8.34 9.76
C ASP A 99 1.06 6.88 10.22
N GLU A 100 0.38 6.02 9.45
CA GLU A 100 0.27 4.60 9.80
C GLU A 100 1.58 3.84 9.64
N VAL A 101 2.37 4.12 8.60
CA VAL A 101 3.74 3.57 8.47
C VAL A 101 4.59 3.96 9.67
N THR A 102 4.48 5.21 10.10
CA THR A 102 5.21 5.74 11.26
C THR A 102 4.79 5.02 12.54
N ASP A 103 3.48 4.82 12.76
CA ASP A 103 2.96 4.10 13.92
C ASP A 103 3.42 2.64 13.95
N VAL A 104 3.28 1.92 12.84
CA VAL A 104 3.74 0.52 12.72
C VAL A 104 5.24 0.41 13.01
N THR A 105 6.03 1.31 12.46
CA THR A 105 7.49 1.32 12.67
C THR A 105 7.83 1.62 14.13
N ASN A 106 7.16 2.56 14.76
CA ASN A 106 7.39 2.91 16.17
C ASN A 106 7.03 1.75 17.11
N ARG A 107 5.89 1.08 16.88
CA ARG A 107 5.48 -0.09 17.67
C ARG A 107 6.50 -1.24 17.56
N PHE A 108 7.00 -1.51 16.37
CA PHE A 108 8.06 -2.51 16.19
C PHE A 108 9.36 -2.09 16.89
N ASN A 109 9.80 -0.84 16.74
CA ASN A 109 11.03 -0.34 17.34
C ASN A 109 10.98 -0.37 18.86
N GLU A 110 9.82 -0.18 19.48
CA GLU A 110 9.62 -0.35 20.91
C GLU A 110 9.94 -1.78 21.33
N GLN A 111 9.38 -2.78 20.68
CA GLN A 111 9.65 -4.19 20.96
C GLN A 111 11.10 -4.56 20.67
N LEU A 112 11.69 -4.00 19.63
CA LEU A 112 13.10 -4.22 19.31
C LEU A 112 14.04 -3.66 20.40
N ARG A 113 13.71 -2.50 20.97
CA ARG A 113 14.47 -1.94 22.11
C ARG A 113 14.38 -2.84 23.35
N ALA A 114 13.18 -3.33 23.67
CA ALA A 114 12.96 -4.27 24.77
C ALA A 114 13.76 -5.57 24.57
N TYR A 115 13.74 -6.13 23.36
CA TYR A 115 14.50 -7.32 23.01
C TYR A 115 16.02 -7.11 23.18
N LYS A 116 16.55 -5.99 22.70
CA LYS A 116 17.96 -5.65 22.82
C LYS A 116 18.39 -5.48 24.29
N ALA A 117 17.56 -4.85 25.12
CA ALA A 117 17.83 -4.69 26.53
C ALA A 117 17.89 -6.05 27.26
N LYS A 118 16.95 -6.95 26.99
CA LYS A 118 16.94 -8.33 27.50
C LYS A 118 18.23 -9.08 27.14
N THR A 119 18.55 -9.12 25.84
CA THR A 119 19.74 -9.87 25.37
C THR A 119 21.06 -9.28 25.87
N ALA A 120 21.13 -7.97 26.10
CA ALA A 120 22.29 -7.33 26.73
C ALA A 120 22.44 -7.72 28.19
N ALA A 121 21.34 -7.84 28.94
CA ALA A 121 21.35 -8.29 30.33
C ALA A 121 21.80 -9.76 30.47
N GLU A 122 21.33 -10.63 29.56
CA GLU A 122 21.69 -12.06 29.52
C GLU A 122 23.18 -12.30 29.20
N LYS A 123 23.84 -11.39 28.48
CA LYS A 123 25.26 -11.48 28.11
C LYS A 123 26.22 -10.92 29.15
N LYS A 124 25.72 -10.32 30.23
CA LYS A 124 26.57 -9.72 31.23
C LYS A 124 27.11 -10.83 32.14
N PRO A 125 28.45 -11.06 32.22
CA PRO A 125 29.01 -12.06 33.12
C PRO A 125 28.77 -11.67 34.59
N SER A 126 28.47 -12.68 35.41
CA SER A 126 28.32 -12.54 36.89
C SER A 126 29.66 -12.21 37.52
#